data_a6aae937db67a6f2332dadfd0744b9ae
#
_entry.id   a6aae937db67a6f2332dadfd0744b9ae
#
_cell.length_a   1.000
_cell.length_b   1.000
_cell.length_c   1.000
_cell.angle_alpha   90.00
_cell.angle_beta   90.00
_cell.angle_gamma   90.00
#
_symmetry.space_group_name_H-M   'P 1'
#
loop_
_entity.id
_entity.type
_entity.pdbx_description
1 polymer ?
#
loop_
_entity_poly.entity_id
_entity_poly.type
_entity_poly.pdbx_seq_one_letter_code
_entity_poly.pdbx_strand_id
1 'polypeptide(L)'
;MARGLILETTFLIDLERQARKSAEGPALDFLEANADAGLHLTFTVIGELAAGVSMAQRRWWEAFIAPFRILESSPEVAWHYGEAYRFLRANGLLIGANDLWIAATALAYDLPVVTRNEKHFRRVPGLEVVSYS
;
A
#
# COMPACT_ATOMS: atom_id res chain seq x y z
N MET A 1 -21.51 4.91 -0.71
CA MET A 1 -20.19 5.56 -0.82
C MET A 1 -19.10 4.51 -0.72
N ALA A 2 -18.18 4.51 -1.69
CA ALA A 2 -17.10 3.53 -1.66
C ALA A 2 -16.11 3.83 -0.53
N ARG A 3 -15.58 2.77 0.06
CA ARG A 3 -14.57 2.83 1.09
C ARG A 3 -13.24 3.32 0.53
N GLY A 4 -12.40 3.92 1.38
CA GLY A 4 -11.03 4.22 1.00
C GLY A 4 -10.19 2.95 0.88
N LEU A 5 -9.11 3.05 0.11
CA LEU A 5 -8.18 1.95 -0.13
C LEU A 5 -6.77 2.47 0.09
N ILE A 6 -5.90 1.62 0.66
CA ILE A 6 -4.46 1.88 0.69
C ILE A 6 -3.84 1.09 -0.44
N LEU A 7 -3.14 1.77 -1.33
CA LEU A 7 -2.46 1.13 -2.46
C LEU A 7 -1.01 0.85 -2.06
N GLU A 8 -0.65 -0.42 -2.03
CA GLU A 8 0.68 -0.85 -1.62
C GLU A 8 1.63 -0.80 -2.82
N THR A 9 2.92 -0.76 -2.55
CA THR A 9 3.97 -0.52 -3.53
C THR A 9 3.90 -1.44 -4.74
N THR A 10 3.61 -2.73 -4.55
CA THR A 10 3.54 -3.68 -5.68
C THR A 10 2.42 -3.31 -6.65
N PHE A 11 1.28 -2.85 -6.14
CA PHE A 11 0.20 -2.36 -6.98
C PHE A 11 0.64 -1.14 -7.80
N LEU A 12 1.30 -0.19 -7.15
CA LEU A 12 1.72 1.05 -7.80
C LEU A 12 2.81 0.82 -8.84
N ILE A 13 3.71 -0.12 -8.60
CA ILE A 13 4.71 -0.53 -9.59
C ILE A 13 4.02 -1.12 -10.82
N ASP A 14 3.05 -2.00 -10.62
CA ASP A 14 2.28 -2.58 -11.72
C ASP A 14 1.50 -1.50 -12.48
N LEU A 15 0.87 -0.58 -11.75
CA LEU A 15 0.10 0.51 -12.33
C LEU A 15 0.98 1.39 -13.22
N GLU A 16 2.13 1.81 -12.74
CA GLU A 16 3.07 2.66 -13.49
C GLU A 16 3.56 1.93 -14.74
N ARG A 17 3.93 0.67 -14.59
CA ARG A 17 4.43 -0.13 -15.70
C ARG A 17 3.36 -0.35 -16.77
N GLN A 18 2.14 -0.68 -16.36
CA GLN A 18 1.04 -0.90 -17.29
C GLN A 18 0.66 0.39 -18.02
N ALA A 19 0.59 1.52 -17.31
CA ALA A 19 0.30 2.80 -17.92
C ALA A 19 1.35 3.21 -18.93
N ARG A 20 2.62 2.96 -18.63
CA ARG A 20 3.74 3.35 -19.49
C ARG A 20 3.88 2.47 -20.73
N LYS A 21 3.60 1.17 -20.59
CA LYS A 21 3.86 0.20 -21.69
C LYS A 21 2.68 0.01 -22.63
N SER A 22 1.53 -0.37 -22.11
CA SER A 22 0.40 -0.81 -22.96
C SER A 22 -0.89 -0.05 -22.68
N ALA A 23 -0.93 0.73 -21.62
CA ALA A 23 -2.12 1.41 -21.12
C ALA A 23 -3.26 0.43 -20.79
N GLU A 24 -2.93 -0.83 -20.50
CA GLU A 24 -3.91 -1.82 -20.06
C GLU A 24 -3.27 -2.85 -19.12
N GLY A 25 -4.07 -3.47 -18.26
CA GLY A 25 -3.65 -4.50 -17.34
C GLY A 25 -4.49 -4.52 -16.06
N PRO A 26 -4.27 -5.54 -15.20
CA PRO A 26 -5.08 -5.72 -13.98
C PRO A 26 -5.05 -4.53 -13.02
N ALA A 27 -3.92 -3.84 -12.86
CA ALA A 27 -3.85 -2.69 -11.96
C ALA A 27 -4.68 -1.52 -12.50
N LEU A 28 -4.59 -1.24 -13.81
CA LEU A 28 -5.42 -0.23 -14.44
C LEU A 28 -6.89 -0.57 -14.36
N ASP A 29 -7.25 -1.83 -14.61
CA ASP A 29 -8.64 -2.30 -14.54
C ASP A 29 -9.19 -2.13 -13.13
N PHE A 30 -8.38 -2.46 -12.12
CA PHE A 30 -8.78 -2.31 -10.73
C PHE A 30 -9.02 -0.83 -10.39
N LEU A 31 -8.13 0.05 -10.81
CA LEU A 31 -8.25 1.47 -10.55
C LEU A 31 -9.53 2.04 -11.19
N GLU A 32 -9.82 1.65 -12.42
CA GLU A 32 -11.03 2.06 -13.12
C GLU A 32 -12.29 1.56 -12.41
N ALA A 33 -12.28 0.30 -11.98
CA ALA A 33 -13.42 -0.29 -11.27
C ALA A 33 -13.65 0.35 -9.90
N ASN A 34 -12.66 1.01 -9.33
CA ASN A 34 -12.72 1.65 -8.01
C ASN A 34 -12.53 3.16 -8.10
N ALA A 35 -12.93 3.76 -9.22
CA ALA A 35 -12.71 5.19 -9.48
C ALA A 35 -13.34 6.11 -8.44
N ASP A 36 -14.39 5.65 -7.75
CA ASP A 36 -15.09 6.42 -6.72
C ASP A 36 -14.52 6.21 -5.30
N ALA A 37 -13.56 5.30 -5.14
CA ALA A 37 -12.93 5.05 -3.85
C ALA A 37 -11.88 6.14 -3.54
N GLY A 38 -11.71 6.44 -2.26
CA GLY A 38 -10.59 7.26 -1.82
C GLY A 38 -9.30 6.46 -1.94
N LEU A 39 -8.31 7.00 -2.65
CA LEU A 39 -7.05 6.29 -2.89
C LEU A 39 -5.96 6.90 -2.04
N HIS A 40 -5.37 6.09 -1.16
CA HIS A 40 -4.43 6.53 -0.15
C HIS A 40 -3.08 5.83 -0.29
N LEU A 41 -2.01 6.57 0.01
CA LEU A 41 -0.66 6.02 0.12
C LEU A 41 -0.16 6.24 1.53
N THR A 42 0.64 5.30 2.03
CA THR A 42 1.31 5.48 3.32
C THR A 42 2.65 6.17 3.12
N PHE A 43 3.20 6.73 4.19
CA PHE A 43 4.52 7.33 4.18
C PHE A 43 5.58 6.33 3.70
N THR A 44 5.51 5.09 4.17
CA THR A 44 6.43 4.02 3.76
C THR A 44 6.39 3.79 2.25
N VAL A 45 5.19 3.73 1.68
CA VAL A 45 5.00 3.48 0.25
C VAL A 45 5.61 4.60 -0.59
N ILE A 46 5.38 5.87 -0.23
CA ILE A 46 5.95 6.96 -1.02
C ILE A 46 7.48 6.98 -0.95
N GLY A 47 8.04 6.53 0.18
CA GLY A 47 9.50 6.36 0.31
C GLY A 47 10.03 5.23 -0.57
N GLU A 48 9.33 4.10 -0.59
CA GLU A 48 9.71 2.97 -1.45
C GLU A 48 9.66 3.36 -2.93
N LEU A 49 8.64 4.12 -3.33
CA LEU A 49 8.55 4.62 -4.71
C LEU A 49 9.73 5.55 -5.05
N ALA A 50 10.06 6.46 -4.13
CA ALA A 50 11.19 7.38 -4.33
C ALA A 50 12.52 6.64 -4.47
N ALA A 51 12.66 5.49 -3.81
CA ALA A 51 13.86 4.66 -3.90
C ALA A 51 13.97 3.89 -5.21
N GLY A 52 12.89 3.77 -5.96
CA GLY A 52 12.87 3.03 -7.23
C GLY A 52 13.53 3.81 -8.36
N VAL A 53 14.14 3.06 -9.29
CA VAL A 53 14.86 3.66 -10.42
C VAL A 53 13.94 4.49 -11.30
N SER A 54 12.72 4.02 -11.56
CA SER A 54 11.78 4.72 -12.43
C SER A 54 11.26 6.03 -11.84
N MET A 55 11.39 6.22 -10.54
CA MET A 55 10.94 7.42 -9.83
C MET A 55 12.10 8.23 -9.26
N ALA A 56 13.31 8.06 -9.80
CA ALA A 56 14.52 8.68 -9.25
C ALA A 56 14.56 10.20 -9.42
N GLN A 57 13.78 10.77 -10.34
CA GLN A 57 13.68 12.21 -10.48
C GLN A 57 12.49 12.72 -9.67
N ARG A 58 12.76 13.69 -8.80
CA ARG A 58 11.78 14.21 -7.86
C ARG A 58 10.50 14.70 -8.54
N ARG A 59 10.60 15.37 -9.67
CA ARG A 59 9.42 15.89 -10.39
C ARG A 59 8.49 14.77 -10.86
N TRP A 60 9.05 13.63 -11.26
CA TRP A 60 8.25 12.50 -11.72
C TRP A 60 7.59 11.80 -10.54
N TRP A 61 8.33 11.64 -9.43
CA TRP A 61 7.79 11.09 -8.21
C TRP A 61 6.65 11.95 -7.65
N GLU A 62 6.85 13.26 -7.57
CA GLU A 62 5.81 14.16 -7.11
C GLU A 62 4.56 14.10 -8.00
N ALA A 63 4.74 14.07 -9.32
CA ALA A 63 3.62 13.96 -10.26
C ALA A 63 2.87 12.65 -10.11
N PHE A 64 3.60 11.55 -9.87
CA PHE A 64 2.98 10.23 -9.72
C PHE A 64 2.14 10.15 -8.45
N ILE A 65 2.64 10.66 -7.32
CA ILE A 65 1.93 10.57 -6.05
C ILE A 65 0.84 11.65 -5.87
N ALA A 66 0.87 12.71 -6.67
CA ALA A 66 -0.03 13.85 -6.52
C ALA A 66 -1.53 13.49 -6.49
N PRO A 67 -2.03 12.53 -7.28
CA PRO A 67 -3.45 12.19 -7.26
C PRO A 67 -3.92 11.47 -5.99
N PHE A 68 -2.99 10.99 -5.18
CA PHE A 68 -3.32 10.16 -4.02
C PHE A 68 -3.26 10.97 -2.73
N ARG A 69 -4.02 10.52 -1.74
CA ARG A 69 -3.99 11.13 -0.41
C ARG A 69 -2.95 10.42 0.45
N ILE A 70 -2.03 11.18 1.05
CA ILE A 70 -0.98 10.62 1.89
C ILE A 70 -1.50 10.52 3.32
N LEU A 71 -1.41 9.31 3.91
CA LEU A 71 -1.76 9.08 5.29
C LEU A 71 -0.54 9.31 6.18
N GLU A 72 -0.74 10.07 7.25
CA GLU A 72 0.35 10.42 8.16
C GLU A 72 0.58 9.33 9.20
N SER A 73 1.82 9.24 9.67
CA SER A 73 2.18 8.40 10.82
C SER A 73 1.72 9.06 12.11
N SER A 74 1.46 8.25 13.13
CA SER A 74 0.95 8.72 14.42
C SER A 74 1.30 7.72 15.52
N PRO A 75 1.12 8.07 16.81
CA PRO A 75 1.25 7.09 17.89
C PRO A 75 0.33 5.88 17.71
N GLU A 76 -0.84 6.08 17.13
CA GLU A 76 -1.77 4.98 16.85
C GLU A 76 -1.18 3.98 15.85
N VAL A 77 -0.56 4.47 14.79
CA VAL A 77 0.13 3.62 13.82
C VAL A 77 1.25 2.84 14.51
N ALA A 78 2.04 3.52 15.34
CA ALA A 78 3.14 2.89 16.06
C ALA A 78 2.66 1.79 17.02
N TRP A 79 1.53 2.01 17.68
CA TRP A 79 0.94 1.00 18.57
C TRP A 79 0.54 -0.25 17.79
N HIS A 80 -0.16 -0.08 16.68
CA HIS A 80 -0.54 -1.21 15.82
C HIS A 80 0.67 -1.96 15.29
N TYR A 81 1.75 -1.24 14.97
CA TYR A 81 3.00 -1.88 14.55
C TYR A 81 3.51 -2.81 15.64
N GLY A 82 3.57 -2.32 16.88
CA GLY A 82 4.07 -3.10 18.01
C GLY A 82 3.23 -4.34 18.30
N GLU A 83 1.90 -4.20 18.27
CA GLU A 83 1.00 -5.33 18.47
C GLU A 83 1.17 -6.40 17.39
N ALA A 84 1.18 -5.98 16.14
CA ALA A 84 1.34 -6.90 15.01
C ALA A 84 2.71 -7.58 15.05
N TYR A 85 3.76 -6.83 15.35
CA TYR A 85 5.11 -7.38 15.46
C TYR A 85 5.17 -8.49 16.51
N ARG A 86 4.63 -8.25 17.71
CA ARG A 86 4.65 -9.24 18.78
C ARG A 86 3.92 -10.51 18.38
N PHE A 87 2.75 -10.37 17.76
CA PHE A 87 1.98 -11.53 17.31
C PHE A 87 2.73 -12.32 16.24
N LEU A 88 3.24 -11.65 15.22
CA LEU A 88 3.92 -12.30 14.10
C LEU A 88 5.18 -13.01 14.57
N ARG A 89 5.95 -12.36 15.44
CA ARG A 89 7.17 -12.96 15.99
C ARG A 89 6.86 -14.20 16.81
N ALA A 90 5.86 -14.12 17.67
CA ALA A 90 5.47 -15.25 18.53
C ALA A 90 4.99 -16.46 17.74
N ASN A 91 4.47 -16.24 16.53
CA ASN A 91 3.90 -17.30 15.70
C ASN A 91 4.81 -17.70 14.52
N GLY A 92 6.04 -17.17 14.46
CA GLY A 92 6.97 -17.50 13.36
C GLY A 92 6.52 -16.98 12.01
N LEU A 93 5.80 -15.86 11.98
CA LEU A 93 5.18 -15.32 10.76
C LEU A 93 5.69 -13.94 10.39
N LEU A 94 6.86 -13.52 10.90
CA LEU A 94 7.38 -12.18 10.64
C LEU A 94 7.42 -11.85 9.14
N ILE A 95 7.07 -10.61 8.84
CA ILE A 95 7.20 -10.02 7.51
C ILE A 95 8.22 -8.89 7.57
N GLY A 96 8.62 -8.35 6.43
CA GLY A 96 9.57 -7.24 6.40
C GLY A 96 9.03 -6.01 7.12
N ALA A 97 9.94 -5.18 7.64
CA ALA A 97 9.57 -4.01 8.42
C ALA A 97 8.70 -3.02 7.63
N ASN A 98 9.03 -2.80 6.35
CA ASN A 98 8.23 -1.87 5.52
C ASN A 98 6.80 -2.37 5.35
N ASP A 99 6.62 -3.65 5.05
CA ASP A 99 5.29 -4.24 4.93
C ASP A 99 4.53 -4.11 6.24
N LEU A 100 5.22 -4.30 7.36
CA LEU A 100 4.60 -4.19 8.66
C LEU A 100 4.16 -2.75 8.97
N TRP A 101 4.94 -1.74 8.58
CA TRP A 101 4.54 -0.34 8.73
C TRP A 101 3.32 0.00 7.87
N ILE A 102 3.26 -0.54 6.65
CA ILE A 102 2.10 -0.36 5.78
C ILE A 102 0.86 -0.99 6.42
N ALA A 103 1.00 -2.22 6.91
CA ALA A 103 -0.09 -2.93 7.58
C ALA A 103 -0.56 -2.18 8.83
N ALA A 104 0.37 -1.67 9.64
CA ALA A 104 0.04 -0.91 10.85
C ALA A 104 -0.74 0.36 10.53
N THR A 105 -0.36 1.05 9.46
CA THR A 105 -1.08 2.23 9.00
C THR A 105 -2.51 1.87 8.59
N ALA A 106 -2.66 0.77 7.85
CA ALA A 106 -3.97 0.28 7.43
C ALA A 106 -4.87 -0.04 8.62
N LEU A 107 -4.31 -0.69 9.64
CA LEU A 107 -5.06 -1.01 10.85
C LEU A 107 -5.48 0.26 11.61
N ALA A 108 -4.58 1.23 11.72
CA ALA A 108 -4.87 2.48 12.43
C ALA A 108 -5.96 3.30 11.75
N TYR A 109 -5.99 3.30 10.42
CA TYR A 109 -6.98 4.04 9.64
C TYR A 109 -8.20 3.19 9.26
N ASP A 110 -8.21 1.92 9.61
CA ASP A 110 -9.28 0.97 9.29
C ASP A 110 -9.59 0.93 7.79
N LEU A 111 -8.53 0.78 6.99
CA LEU A 111 -8.63 0.72 5.53
C LEU A 111 -8.00 -0.58 5.01
N PRO A 112 -8.55 -1.15 3.93
CA PRO A 112 -7.93 -2.33 3.32
C PRO A 112 -6.69 -1.98 2.53
N VAL A 113 -5.79 -2.96 2.38
CA VAL A 113 -4.56 -2.84 1.58
C VAL A 113 -4.75 -3.56 0.27
N VAL A 114 -4.50 -2.86 -0.83
CA VAL A 114 -4.49 -3.44 -2.18
C VAL A 114 -3.05 -3.80 -2.53
N THR A 115 -2.78 -5.08 -2.76
CA THR A 115 -1.42 -5.56 -2.94
C THR A 115 -1.39 -6.82 -3.83
N ARG A 116 -0.28 -7.01 -4.54
CA ARG A 116 0.01 -8.28 -5.19
C ARG A 116 0.61 -9.28 -4.19
N ASN A 117 1.15 -8.79 -3.08
CA ASN A 117 1.83 -9.60 -2.06
C ASN A 117 0.88 -10.01 -0.95
N GLU A 118 -0.26 -10.59 -1.31
CA GLU A 118 -1.31 -10.96 -0.36
C GLU A 118 -0.82 -11.88 0.74
N LYS A 119 0.05 -12.82 0.39
CA LYS A 119 0.51 -13.86 1.32
C LYS A 119 1.17 -13.27 2.56
N HIS A 120 1.95 -12.22 2.41
CA HIS A 120 2.59 -11.55 3.56
C HIS A 120 1.57 -10.75 4.37
N PHE A 121 0.76 -9.95 3.71
CA PHE A 121 -0.18 -9.07 4.39
C PHE A 121 -1.28 -9.86 5.12
N ARG A 122 -1.68 -11.01 4.57
CA ARG A 122 -2.71 -11.85 5.22
C ARG A 122 -2.24 -12.46 6.54
N ARG A 123 -0.94 -12.43 6.84
CA ARG A 123 -0.43 -12.87 8.15
C ARG A 123 -0.81 -11.93 9.28
N VAL A 124 -1.15 -10.69 8.97
CA VAL A 124 -1.42 -9.65 9.98
C VAL A 124 -2.87 -9.74 10.46
N PRO A 125 -3.10 -10.00 11.77
CA PRO A 125 -4.46 -10.13 12.28
C PRO A 125 -5.27 -8.83 12.11
N GLY A 126 -6.52 -8.99 11.70
CA GLY A 126 -7.45 -7.87 11.56
C GLY A 126 -7.27 -7.03 10.30
N LEU A 127 -6.25 -7.29 9.51
CA LEU A 127 -6.00 -6.55 8.27
C LEU A 127 -6.87 -7.08 7.13
N GLU A 128 -7.56 -6.20 6.46
CA GLU A 128 -8.28 -6.55 5.24
C GLU A 128 -7.36 -6.38 4.04
N VAL A 129 -7.23 -7.44 3.23
CA VAL A 129 -6.32 -7.47 2.08
C VAL A 129 -7.15 -7.66 0.82
N VAL A 130 -6.89 -6.86 -0.20
CA VAL A 130 -7.61 -6.89 -1.47
C VAL A 130 -6.65 -7.24 -2.59
N SER A 131 -7.01 -8.25 -3.38
CA SER A 131 -6.30 -8.64 -4.58
C SER A 131 -6.84 -7.90 -5.79
N TYR A 132 -5.98 -7.67 -6.78
CA TYR A 132 -6.40 -7.01 -8.02
C TYR A 132 -6.06 -7.84 -9.27
N SER A 133 -5.44 -8.98 -9.09
CA SER A 133 -5.04 -9.83 -10.23
C SER A 133 -5.90 -11.08 -10.35
#